data_5845a46374f9472167d9c0aa11b00932
#
_entry.id   5845a46374f9472167d9c0aa11b00932
#
_cell.length_a   1.000
_cell.length_b   1.000
_cell.length_c   1.000
_cell.angle_alpha   90.00
_cell.angle_beta   90.00
_cell.angle_gamma   90.00
#
_symmetry.space_group_name_H-M   'P 1'
#
loop_
_entity.id
_entity.type
_entity.pdbx_description
1 polymer ?
#
loop_
_entity_poly.entity_id
_entity_poly.type
_entity_poly.pdbx_seq_one_letter_code
_entity_poly.pdbx_strand_id
1 'polypeptide(L)'
;MNNYHTYTLNNGLRVIHLPSDSPVVYCGIGVRAGSCQEETGKEGVAHFCEHVTFKGTARRSALQILNTLERVGGDLNAFTNKEDTVFYAAILRDHLPKAVDLLCDIVFHSTYPDTEVGRELDVICDEIESYNDSPAELIYDDYENLLFCGHPLGHNILGSRDVVAHFTADDARLFTRKHYRPDNAIFFAYGDIDFQKLIKLLERHADIIGTRMKSDEKAPISSGSTDLFETYTDPGEHTHIVQRNTHQAHVMLGCRTFCFDDKRRLPLYLLNNILGGPGMNARLNLSLRERNGLVYTVESSMASYHDTGVWSVYFGCDHHDVKRCLRLVHHELDRLMQRPLSQRQLHDAKQQLKGQIAIACDNREQYALDIAKSYLHYGKERDIDLLLQQIDALTADQLLDVARYTFDPERLQTLIYE
;
A
#
# COMPACT_ATOMS: atom_id res chain seq x y z
N MET A 1 -5.14 1.12 25.75
CA MET A 1 -3.77 1.43 25.24
C MET A 1 -3.12 0.13 24.85
N ASN A 2 -2.84 -0.07 23.58
CA ASN A 2 -2.06 -1.20 23.12
C ASN A 2 -0.62 -1.04 23.65
N ASN A 3 -0.13 -1.98 24.46
CA ASN A 3 1.24 -1.95 24.98
C ASN A 3 2.19 -2.49 23.90
N TYR A 4 2.59 -1.63 22.98
CA TYR A 4 3.65 -1.96 22.03
C TYR A 4 5.01 -2.09 22.75
N HIS A 5 5.82 -3.03 22.27
CA HIS A 5 7.21 -3.12 22.63
C HIS A 5 8.06 -2.73 21.41
N THR A 6 8.98 -1.79 21.61
CA THR A 6 9.87 -1.35 20.54
C THR A 6 11.33 -1.44 20.97
N TYR A 7 12.22 -1.70 20.00
CA TYR A 7 13.66 -1.76 20.21
C TYR A 7 14.38 -1.43 18.91
N THR A 8 15.61 -0.95 19.00
CA THR A 8 16.48 -0.76 17.84
C THR A 8 17.79 -1.52 18.06
N LEU A 9 18.08 -2.47 17.15
CA LEU A 9 19.31 -3.25 17.19
C LEU A 9 20.54 -2.37 16.87
N ASN A 10 21.74 -2.85 17.23
CA ASN A 10 23.00 -2.11 16.99
C ASN A 10 23.27 -1.84 15.51
N ASN A 11 22.77 -2.69 14.59
CA ASN A 11 22.88 -2.51 13.15
C ASN A 11 21.83 -1.54 12.56
N GLY A 12 20.94 -0.99 13.39
CA GLY A 12 19.92 -0.03 13.00
C GLY A 12 18.54 -0.64 12.69
N LEU A 13 18.38 -1.97 12.68
CA LEU A 13 17.08 -2.61 12.49
C LEU A 13 16.14 -2.24 13.65
N ARG A 14 15.03 -1.61 13.32
CA ARG A 14 13.99 -1.27 14.30
C ARG A 14 13.03 -2.45 14.46
N VAL A 15 12.62 -2.70 15.68
CA VAL A 15 11.72 -3.81 16.01
C VAL A 15 10.48 -3.26 16.68
N ILE A 16 9.30 -3.74 16.26
CA ILE A 16 8.01 -3.46 16.91
C ILE A 16 7.26 -4.75 17.17
N HIS A 17 6.73 -4.92 18.37
CA HIS A 17 5.90 -6.05 18.75
C HIS A 17 4.62 -5.58 19.42
N LEU A 18 3.49 -6.07 18.95
CA LEU A 18 2.21 -5.97 19.62
C LEU A 18 1.87 -7.32 20.28
N PRO A 19 1.81 -7.40 21.63
CA PRO A 19 1.40 -8.61 22.32
C PRO A 19 -0.05 -9.01 22.06
N SER A 20 -0.33 -10.29 22.07
CA SER A 20 -1.66 -10.85 21.94
C SER A 20 -1.68 -12.28 22.46
N ASP A 21 -2.82 -12.77 22.94
CA ASP A 21 -2.98 -14.11 23.48
C ASP A 21 -3.09 -15.21 22.41
N SER A 22 -2.99 -14.87 21.12
CA SER A 22 -3.08 -15.86 20.06
C SER A 22 -1.82 -16.71 19.94
N PRO A 23 -1.96 -18.02 19.77
CA PRO A 23 -0.84 -18.89 19.46
C PRO A 23 -0.30 -18.68 18.04
N VAL A 24 -1.09 -18.06 17.14
CA VAL A 24 -0.63 -17.67 15.80
C VAL A 24 0.07 -16.32 15.89
N VAL A 25 1.26 -16.29 15.34
CA VAL A 25 2.12 -15.10 15.25
C VAL A 25 2.21 -14.67 13.79
N TYR A 26 1.97 -13.40 13.57
CA TYR A 26 2.28 -12.71 12.31
C TYR A 26 3.57 -11.93 12.52
N CYS A 27 4.58 -12.21 11.73
CA CYS A 27 5.86 -11.51 11.83
C CYS A 27 6.49 -11.33 10.46
N GLY A 28 7.32 -10.28 10.32
CA GLY A 28 7.92 -9.99 9.03
C GLY A 28 8.99 -8.91 9.08
N ILE A 29 9.58 -8.68 7.92
CA ILE A 29 10.51 -7.59 7.66
C ILE A 29 9.88 -6.68 6.61
N GLY A 30 9.64 -5.42 6.98
CA GLY A 30 9.28 -4.36 6.05
C GLY A 30 10.52 -3.56 5.67
N VAL A 31 10.75 -3.38 4.39
CA VAL A 31 11.84 -2.57 3.83
C VAL A 31 11.25 -1.31 3.21
N ARG A 32 11.80 -0.14 3.52
CA ARG A 32 11.36 1.12 2.93
C ARG A 32 11.95 1.28 1.52
N ALA A 33 11.51 0.42 0.63
CA ALA A 33 11.86 0.42 -0.77
C ALA A 33 10.74 -0.26 -1.56
N GLY A 34 10.19 0.43 -2.51
CA GLY A 34 9.17 -0.02 -3.46
C GLY A 34 9.46 0.54 -4.83
N SER A 35 8.45 0.61 -5.70
CA SER A 35 8.67 1.08 -7.07
C SER A 35 9.15 2.54 -7.14
N CYS A 36 8.75 3.42 -6.22
CA CYS A 36 9.19 4.81 -6.26
C CYS A 36 10.70 5.03 -5.95
N GLN A 37 11.43 4.00 -5.53
CA GLN A 37 12.90 4.03 -5.39
C GLN A 37 13.64 3.52 -6.63
N GLU A 38 12.93 3.15 -7.68
CA GLU A 38 13.50 2.67 -8.94
C GLU A 38 14.17 3.80 -9.73
N GLU A 39 15.19 3.45 -10.49
CA GLU A 39 15.85 4.38 -11.41
C GLU A 39 15.13 4.34 -12.75
N THR A 40 15.08 5.48 -13.45
CA THR A 40 14.49 5.56 -14.80
C THR A 40 15.10 4.51 -15.73
N GLY A 41 14.25 3.75 -16.41
CA GLY A 41 14.64 2.63 -17.27
C GLY A 41 14.87 1.31 -16.52
N LYS A 42 14.52 1.26 -15.23
CA LYS A 42 14.55 0.08 -14.35
C LYS A 42 13.22 -0.16 -13.64
N GLU A 43 12.14 0.35 -14.23
CA GLU A 43 10.79 0.21 -13.69
C GLU A 43 10.41 -1.29 -13.59
N GLY A 44 9.96 -1.73 -12.40
CA GLY A 44 9.67 -3.13 -12.07
C GLY A 44 10.79 -3.85 -11.32
N VAL A 45 11.95 -3.21 -11.08
CA VAL A 45 13.06 -3.88 -10.39
C VAL A 45 12.75 -4.18 -8.92
N ALA A 46 11.93 -3.40 -8.24
CA ALA A 46 11.53 -3.66 -6.86
C ALA A 46 10.69 -4.95 -6.77
N HIS A 47 9.70 -5.11 -7.62
CA HIS A 47 8.88 -6.31 -7.73
C HIS A 47 9.71 -7.52 -8.18
N PHE A 48 10.58 -7.35 -9.16
CA PHE A 48 11.53 -8.39 -9.56
C PHE A 48 12.41 -8.85 -8.38
N CYS A 49 12.91 -7.93 -7.54
CA CYS A 49 13.68 -8.27 -6.34
C CYS A 49 12.86 -9.08 -5.33
N GLU A 50 11.58 -8.78 -5.18
CA GLU A 50 10.68 -9.57 -4.33
C GLU A 50 10.67 -11.02 -4.79
N HIS A 51 10.37 -11.29 -6.06
CA HIS A 51 10.30 -12.63 -6.64
C HIS A 51 11.61 -13.40 -6.47
N VAL A 52 12.73 -12.80 -6.86
CA VAL A 52 14.02 -13.51 -6.83
C VAL A 52 14.61 -13.65 -5.43
N THR A 53 14.06 -12.95 -4.42
CA THR A 53 14.44 -13.11 -3.01
C THR A 53 14.15 -14.52 -2.48
N PHE A 54 13.14 -15.21 -3.03
CA PHE A 54 12.79 -16.59 -2.66
C PHE A 54 13.60 -17.67 -3.41
N LYS A 55 14.50 -17.29 -4.31
CA LYS A 55 15.15 -18.24 -5.24
C LYS A 55 16.49 -18.80 -4.74
N GLY A 56 16.98 -18.34 -3.62
CA GLY A 56 18.15 -18.93 -2.97
C GLY A 56 18.96 -17.96 -2.14
N THR A 57 19.55 -18.49 -1.06
CA THR A 57 20.53 -17.82 -0.22
C THR A 57 21.82 -18.62 -0.21
N ALA A 58 22.89 -18.11 0.45
CA ALA A 58 24.10 -18.90 0.67
C ALA A 58 23.84 -20.20 1.51
N ARG A 59 22.75 -20.23 2.26
CA ARG A 59 22.40 -21.32 3.20
C ARG A 59 21.28 -22.23 2.70
N ARG A 60 20.41 -21.74 1.80
CA ARG A 60 19.18 -22.42 1.38
C ARG A 60 18.95 -22.33 -0.11
N SER A 61 18.58 -23.45 -0.71
CA SER A 61 18.00 -23.46 -2.05
C SER A 61 16.54 -22.95 -2.03
N ALA A 62 15.98 -22.59 -3.18
CA ALA A 62 14.59 -22.18 -3.33
C ALA A 62 13.60 -23.16 -2.68
N LEU A 63 13.78 -24.47 -2.94
CA LEU A 63 12.94 -25.53 -2.34
C LEU A 63 13.04 -25.59 -0.81
N GLN A 64 14.22 -25.31 -0.25
CA GLN A 64 14.40 -25.26 1.20
C GLN A 64 13.74 -24.02 1.80
N ILE A 65 13.79 -22.88 1.11
CA ILE A 65 13.09 -21.66 1.52
C ILE A 65 11.59 -21.93 1.64
N LEU A 66 10.97 -22.40 0.55
CA LEU A 66 9.54 -22.73 0.51
C LEU A 66 9.13 -23.72 1.60
N ASN A 67 9.89 -24.80 1.77
CA ASN A 67 9.53 -25.85 2.72
C ASN A 67 9.84 -25.51 4.19
N THR A 68 10.56 -24.45 4.51
CA THR A 68 10.99 -24.17 5.89
C THR A 68 9.81 -23.92 6.82
N LEU A 69 8.81 -23.16 6.38
CA LEU A 69 7.60 -22.87 7.16
C LEU A 69 6.44 -23.79 6.80
N GLU A 70 6.26 -24.12 5.53
CA GLU A 70 5.20 -25.02 5.05
C GLU A 70 5.16 -26.35 5.81
N ARG A 71 6.32 -26.96 6.09
CA ARG A 71 6.41 -28.23 6.85
C ARG A 71 5.91 -28.17 8.28
N VAL A 72 5.72 -26.99 8.81
CA VAL A 72 5.20 -26.76 10.17
C VAL A 72 3.85 -26.01 10.14
N GLY A 73 3.21 -25.94 8.97
CA GLY A 73 1.91 -25.33 8.77
C GLY A 73 1.94 -23.80 8.85
N GLY A 74 3.07 -23.18 8.51
CA GLY A 74 3.19 -21.72 8.43
C GLY A 74 3.14 -21.26 6.99
N ASP A 75 2.63 -20.04 6.78
CA ASP A 75 2.61 -19.33 5.49
C ASP A 75 3.79 -18.37 5.41
N LEU A 76 4.34 -18.22 4.20
CA LEU A 76 5.37 -17.24 3.85
C LEU A 76 4.91 -16.44 2.64
N ASN A 77 4.80 -15.14 2.79
CA ASN A 77 4.29 -14.24 1.75
C ASN A 77 5.16 -13.00 1.62
N ALA A 78 5.02 -12.30 0.48
CA ALA A 78 5.58 -10.98 0.27
C ALA A 78 4.66 -10.16 -0.62
N PHE A 79 4.88 -8.85 -0.63
CA PHE A 79 4.29 -7.94 -1.58
C PHE A 79 5.14 -6.67 -1.72
N THR A 80 5.09 -6.08 -2.90
CA THR A 80 5.74 -4.80 -3.22
C THR A 80 4.69 -3.75 -3.48
N ASN A 81 4.83 -2.60 -2.81
CA ASN A 81 4.04 -1.40 -3.03
C ASN A 81 4.88 -0.30 -3.69
N LYS A 82 4.29 0.87 -3.85
CA LYS A 82 5.01 2.07 -4.35
C LYS A 82 6.17 2.48 -3.44
N GLU A 83 6.04 2.40 -2.09
CA GLU A 83 7.02 2.92 -1.13
C GLU A 83 7.69 1.86 -0.26
N ASP A 84 7.21 0.61 -0.29
CA ASP A 84 7.71 -0.46 0.58
C ASP A 84 7.59 -1.84 -0.06
N THR A 85 8.47 -2.76 0.40
CA THR A 85 8.35 -4.21 0.16
C THR A 85 8.31 -4.90 1.52
N VAL A 86 7.37 -5.83 1.69
CA VAL A 86 7.16 -6.55 2.94
C VAL A 86 7.28 -8.05 2.70
N PHE A 87 8.12 -8.71 3.52
CA PHE A 87 8.24 -10.17 3.60
C PHE A 87 7.71 -10.62 4.94
N TYR A 88 6.72 -11.49 4.99
CA TYR A 88 6.10 -11.85 6.25
C TYR A 88 5.66 -13.31 6.31
N ALA A 89 5.42 -13.76 7.52
CA ALA A 89 4.96 -15.12 7.80
C ALA A 89 3.84 -15.13 8.84
N ALA A 90 2.92 -16.08 8.67
CA ALA A 90 1.96 -16.49 9.68
C ALA A 90 2.36 -17.87 10.20
N ILE A 91 2.57 -18.01 11.52
CA ILE A 91 3.12 -19.26 12.08
C ILE A 91 2.69 -19.46 13.53
N LEU A 92 2.68 -20.71 14.00
CA LEU A 92 2.54 -20.97 15.44
C LEU A 92 3.77 -20.47 16.21
N ARG A 93 3.57 -19.87 17.38
CA ARG A 93 4.61 -19.25 18.23
C ARG A 93 5.81 -20.15 18.48
N ASP A 94 5.58 -21.48 18.62
CA ASP A 94 6.63 -22.45 18.90
C ASP A 94 7.66 -22.55 17.74
N HIS A 95 7.26 -22.14 16.55
CA HIS A 95 8.09 -22.12 15.35
C HIS A 95 8.62 -20.72 14.98
N LEU A 96 8.34 -19.70 15.79
CA LEU A 96 8.84 -18.33 15.56
C LEU A 96 10.36 -18.27 15.28
N PRO A 97 11.24 -19.04 15.97
CA PRO A 97 12.67 -19.01 15.65
C PRO A 97 12.99 -19.40 14.20
N LYS A 98 12.19 -20.31 13.59
CA LYS A 98 12.36 -20.68 12.18
C LYS A 98 11.95 -19.54 11.23
N ALA A 99 10.84 -18.85 11.54
CA ALA A 99 10.38 -17.72 10.75
C ALA A 99 11.38 -16.56 10.79
N VAL A 100 11.90 -16.22 11.98
CA VAL A 100 12.92 -15.17 12.13
C VAL A 100 14.19 -15.52 11.36
N ASP A 101 14.71 -16.76 11.50
CA ASP A 101 15.91 -17.20 10.79
C ASP A 101 15.71 -17.18 9.27
N LEU A 102 14.54 -17.62 8.78
CA LEU A 102 14.23 -17.61 7.36
C LEU A 102 14.09 -16.18 6.81
N LEU A 103 13.28 -15.33 7.44
CA LEU A 103 13.05 -13.96 7.00
C LEU A 103 14.35 -13.13 6.96
N CYS A 104 15.19 -13.24 7.99
CA CYS A 104 16.49 -12.59 7.99
C CYS A 104 17.41 -13.11 6.89
N ASP A 105 17.37 -14.42 6.61
CA ASP A 105 18.20 -15.04 5.59
C ASP A 105 17.79 -14.61 4.18
N ILE A 106 16.49 -14.66 3.86
CA ILE A 106 16.02 -14.30 2.51
C ILE A 106 16.11 -12.80 2.23
N VAL A 107 15.80 -11.93 3.18
CA VAL A 107 15.80 -10.49 2.96
C VAL A 107 17.21 -9.90 2.86
N PHE A 108 18.15 -10.40 3.68
CA PHE A 108 19.47 -9.79 3.76
C PHE A 108 20.60 -10.62 3.13
N HIS A 109 20.34 -11.88 2.75
CA HIS A 109 21.39 -12.81 2.28
C HIS A 109 21.01 -13.57 1.00
N SER A 110 19.97 -13.15 0.27
CA SER A 110 19.67 -13.71 -1.04
C SER A 110 20.84 -13.54 -2.01
N THR A 111 21.12 -14.58 -2.79
CA THR A 111 22.26 -14.65 -3.71
C THR A 111 21.89 -14.41 -5.16
N TYR A 112 20.60 -14.48 -5.46
CA TYR A 112 20.04 -14.29 -6.80
C TYR A 112 20.73 -15.17 -7.86
N PRO A 113 20.60 -16.52 -7.78
CA PRO A 113 21.26 -17.41 -8.74
C PRO A 113 20.79 -17.17 -10.17
N ASP A 114 21.72 -16.98 -11.12
CA ASP A 114 21.39 -16.61 -12.51
C ASP A 114 20.40 -17.59 -13.19
N THR A 115 20.52 -18.91 -12.89
CA THR A 115 19.59 -19.91 -13.43
C THR A 115 18.16 -19.78 -12.92
N GLU A 116 17.98 -19.34 -11.67
CA GLU A 116 16.65 -19.11 -11.09
C GLU A 116 16.10 -17.76 -11.54
N VAL A 117 16.95 -16.74 -11.68
CA VAL A 117 16.57 -15.43 -12.20
C VAL A 117 15.98 -15.57 -13.61
N GLY A 118 16.64 -16.30 -14.51
CA GLY A 118 16.13 -16.48 -15.88
C GLY A 118 14.75 -17.16 -15.95
N ARG A 119 14.48 -18.12 -15.04
CA ARG A 119 13.15 -18.76 -14.96
C ARG A 119 12.09 -17.81 -14.40
N GLU A 120 12.47 -16.98 -13.43
CA GLU A 120 11.54 -16.07 -12.78
C GLU A 120 11.14 -14.92 -13.67
N LEU A 121 12.02 -14.48 -14.56
CA LEU A 121 11.68 -13.44 -15.55
C LEU A 121 10.51 -13.87 -16.44
N ASP A 122 10.45 -15.13 -16.85
CA ASP A 122 9.33 -15.65 -17.64
C ASP A 122 8.03 -15.57 -16.82
N VAL A 123 8.07 -15.96 -15.52
CA VAL A 123 6.92 -15.90 -14.61
C VAL A 123 6.43 -14.46 -14.42
N ILE A 124 7.34 -13.52 -14.18
CA ILE A 124 6.99 -12.10 -13.99
C ILE A 124 6.44 -11.50 -15.30
N CYS A 125 7.01 -11.86 -16.45
CA CYS A 125 6.48 -11.41 -17.73
C CYS A 125 5.06 -11.93 -17.99
N ASP A 126 4.78 -13.19 -17.65
CA ASP A 126 3.44 -13.77 -17.76
C ASP A 126 2.45 -13.09 -16.78
N GLU A 127 2.91 -12.73 -15.59
CA GLU A 127 2.12 -11.97 -14.62
C GLU A 127 1.78 -10.57 -15.15
N ILE A 128 2.76 -9.85 -15.73
CA ILE A 128 2.53 -8.53 -16.36
C ILE A 128 1.47 -8.66 -17.48
N GLU A 129 1.56 -9.69 -18.33
CA GLU A 129 0.58 -9.90 -19.40
C GLU A 129 -0.80 -10.21 -18.83
N SER A 130 -0.90 -11.09 -17.84
CA SER A 130 -2.16 -11.40 -17.16
C SER A 130 -2.81 -10.18 -16.52
N TYR A 131 -2.00 -9.31 -15.91
CA TYR A 131 -2.46 -8.06 -15.32
C TYR A 131 -2.95 -7.07 -16.38
N ASN A 132 -2.23 -6.96 -17.51
CA ASN A 132 -2.63 -6.11 -18.62
C ASN A 132 -3.93 -6.58 -19.29
N ASP A 133 -4.27 -7.86 -19.19
CA ASP A 133 -5.53 -8.45 -19.67
C ASP A 133 -6.70 -8.24 -18.72
N SER A 134 -6.48 -7.62 -17.54
CA SER A 134 -7.49 -7.28 -16.56
C SER A 134 -7.76 -5.76 -16.52
N PRO A 135 -8.63 -5.20 -17.38
CA PRO A 135 -8.86 -3.76 -17.43
C PRO A 135 -9.37 -3.16 -16.11
N ALA A 136 -10.11 -3.95 -15.33
CA ALA A 136 -10.63 -3.54 -14.03
C ALA A 136 -9.53 -3.34 -12.96
N GLU A 137 -8.40 -4.01 -13.10
CA GLU A 137 -7.23 -3.89 -12.23
C GLU A 137 -6.25 -2.85 -12.78
N LEU A 138 -5.91 -2.98 -14.06
CA LEU A 138 -4.94 -2.12 -14.72
C LEU A 138 -5.30 -0.62 -14.67
N ILE A 139 -6.60 -0.29 -14.70
CA ILE A 139 -7.06 1.10 -14.69
C ILE A 139 -6.62 1.86 -13.43
N TYR A 140 -6.42 1.19 -12.30
CA TYR A 140 -5.94 1.83 -11.07
C TYR A 140 -4.49 2.32 -11.23
N ASP A 141 -3.63 1.47 -11.78
CA ASP A 141 -2.23 1.82 -12.01
C ASP A 141 -2.10 2.89 -13.10
N ASP A 142 -2.78 2.73 -14.23
CA ASP A 142 -2.75 3.73 -15.30
C ASP A 142 -3.33 5.07 -14.85
N TYR A 143 -4.31 5.06 -13.93
CA TYR A 143 -4.83 6.27 -13.32
C TYR A 143 -3.82 6.94 -12.38
N GLU A 144 -3.14 6.18 -11.54
CA GLU A 144 -2.06 6.73 -10.70
C GLU A 144 -0.90 7.25 -11.55
N ASN A 145 -0.53 6.54 -12.63
CA ASN A 145 0.50 6.99 -13.58
C ASN A 145 0.13 8.31 -14.26
N LEU A 146 -1.15 8.48 -14.60
CA LEU A 146 -1.67 9.74 -15.14
C LEU A 146 -1.57 10.87 -14.11
N LEU A 147 -2.04 10.64 -12.89
CA LEU A 147 -2.02 11.65 -11.82
C LEU A 147 -0.59 12.01 -11.40
N PHE A 148 0.31 11.04 -11.36
CA PHE A 148 1.68 11.22 -10.91
C PHE A 148 2.70 11.30 -12.05
N CYS A 149 2.27 11.74 -13.24
CA CYS A 149 3.18 11.92 -14.36
C CYS A 149 4.40 12.78 -13.98
N GLY A 150 5.60 12.26 -14.22
CA GLY A 150 6.87 12.89 -13.84
C GLY A 150 7.26 12.75 -12.33
N HIS A 151 6.44 12.12 -11.54
CA HIS A 151 6.71 11.81 -10.13
C HIS A 151 7.17 10.35 -9.98
N PRO A 152 8.00 10.00 -8.98
CA PRO A 152 8.41 8.60 -8.75
C PRO A 152 7.26 7.60 -8.53
N LEU A 153 6.09 8.04 -8.13
CA LEU A 153 4.88 7.21 -8.02
C LEU A 153 4.22 6.91 -9.39
N GLY A 154 4.61 7.60 -10.47
CA GLY A 154 3.92 7.61 -11.76
C GLY A 154 4.38 6.51 -12.73
N HIS A 155 4.56 5.28 -12.25
CA HIS A 155 4.81 4.10 -13.09
C HIS A 155 4.30 2.82 -12.41
N ASN A 156 4.06 1.76 -13.20
CA ASN A 156 3.52 0.50 -12.69
C ASN A 156 4.52 -0.20 -11.78
N ILE A 157 4.03 -0.81 -10.69
CA ILE A 157 4.85 -1.58 -9.75
C ILE A 157 5.50 -2.78 -10.45
N LEU A 158 4.76 -3.44 -11.33
CA LEU A 158 5.26 -4.58 -12.10
C LEU A 158 6.27 -4.18 -13.19
N GLY A 159 6.36 -2.88 -13.54
CA GLY A 159 7.10 -2.41 -14.69
C GLY A 159 6.43 -2.76 -16.01
N SER A 160 7.25 -2.93 -17.06
CA SER A 160 6.80 -3.39 -18.37
C SER A 160 7.61 -4.61 -18.83
N ARG A 161 6.99 -5.50 -19.62
CA ARG A 161 7.67 -6.67 -20.18
C ARG A 161 8.97 -6.31 -20.89
N ASP A 162 8.96 -5.20 -21.65
CA ASP A 162 10.12 -4.78 -22.45
C ASP A 162 11.32 -4.40 -21.56
N VAL A 163 11.10 -3.91 -20.35
CA VAL A 163 12.15 -3.58 -19.39
C VAL A 163 12.51 -4.81 -18.56
N VAL A 164 11.51 -5.46 -17.95
CA VAL A 164 11.69 -6.56 -17.00
C VAL A 164 12.38 -7.77 -17.64
N ALA A 165 12.04 -8.13 -18.88
CA ALA A 165 12.65 -9.26 -19.60
C ALA A 165 14.19 -9.15 -19.74
N HIS A 166 14.77 -7.99 -19.51
CA HIS A 166 16.22 -7.75 -19.62
C HIS A 166 16.93 -7.63 -18.25
N PHE A 167 16.21 -7.83 -17.14
CA PHE A 167 16.83 -7.81 -15.83
C PHE A 167 17.77 -8.97 -15.59
N THR A 168 18.75 -8.73 -14.76
CA THR A 168 19.79 -9.69 -14.40
C THR A 168 19.91 -9.82 -12.88
N ALA A 169 20.62 -10.82 -12.42
CA ALA A 169 20.95 -10.94 -11.01
C ALA A 169 21.72 -9.72 -10.47
N ASP A 170 22.48 -9.04 -11.32
CA ASP A 170 23.20 -7.82 -10.91
C ASP A 170 22.26 -6.63 -10.68
N ASP A 171 21.16 -6.52 -11.42
CA ASP A 171 20.12 -5.52 -11.15
C ASP A 171 19.51 -5.75 -9.76
N ALA A 172 19.17 -7.00 -9.42
CA ALA A 172 18.69 -7.34 -8.09
C ALA A 172 19.72 -7.03 -7.01
N ARG A 173 20.97 -7.42 -7.22
CA ARG A 173 22.07 -7.14 -6.26
C ARG A 173 22.29 -5.64 -6.06
N LEU A 174 22.18 -4.85 -7.13
CA LEU A 174 22.38 -3.39 -7.06
C LEU A 174 21.25 -2.74 -6.25
N PHE A 175 19.99 -3.06 -6.57
CA PHE A 175 18.83 -2.53 -5.89
C PHE A 175 18.80 -2.93 -4.41
N THR A 176 18.97 -4.22 -4.11
CA THR A 176 18.91 -4.72 -2.73
C THR A 176 20.10 -4.25 -1.88
N ARG A 177 21.31 -4.16 -2.43
CA ARG A 177 22.46 -3.57 -1.71
C ARG A 177 22.19 -2.13 -1.30
N LYS A 178 21.52 -1.36 -2.14
CA LYS A 178 21.19 0.05 -1.88
C LYS A 178 20.08 0.18 -0.84
N HIS A 179 19.06 -0.67 -0.90
CA HIS A 179 17.79 -0.48 -0.19
C HIS A 179 17.51 -1.50 0.93
N TYR A 180 17.89 -2.78 0.78
CA TYR A 180 17.62 -3.84 1.75
C TYR A 180 18.66 -3.86 2.86
N ARG A 181 18.65 -2.81 3.67
CA ARG A 181 19.58 -2.61 4.77
C ARG A 181 18.83 -2.56 6.09
N PRO A 182 19.45 -3.03 7.19
CA PRO A 182 18.81 -3.02 8.51
C PRO A 182 18.30 -1.64 8.94
N ASP A 183 19.07 -0.57 8.66
CA ASP A 183 18.72 0.82 9.01
C ASP A 183 17.58 1.40 8.14
N ASN A 184 17.24 0.75 7.02
CA ASN A 184 16.11 1.07 6.13
C ASN A 184 14.95 0.09 6.29
N ALA A 185 14.97 -0.76 7.32
CA ALA A 185 14.00 -1.82 7.55
C ALA A 185 13.44 -1.82 8.97
N ILE A 186 12.36 -2.55 9.14
CA ILE A 186 11.84 -2.93 10.45
C ILE A 186 11.61 -4.42 10.52
N PHE A 187 11.68 -4.98 11.72
CA PHE A 187 11.08 -6.27 12.04
C PHE A 187 9.80 -6.02 12.85
N PHE A 188 8.68 -6.56 12.40
CA PHE A 188 7.42 -6.47 13.12
C PHE A 188 6.94 -7.83 13.58
N ALA A 189 6.20 -7.88 14.70
CA ALA A 189 5.58 -9.07 15.20
C ALA A 189 4.25 -8.76 15.92
N TYR A 190 3.26 -9.62 15.72
CA TYR A 190 1.97 -9.57 16.39
C TYR A 190 1.57 -10.95 16.87
N GLY A 191 1.48 -11.17 18.17
CA GLY A 191 1.13 -12.46 18.74
C GLY A 191 1.66 -12.67 20.16
N ASP A 192 1.50 -13.89 20.68
CA ASP A 192 2.01 -14.31 22.00
C ASP A 192 3.51 -14.61 21.93
N ILE A 193 4.33 -13.58 22.16
CA ILE A 193 5.78 -13.63 22.04
C ILE A 193 6.43 -13.02 23.27
N ASP A 194 7.45 -13.69 23.80
CA ASP A 194 8.38 -13.08 24.74
C ASP A 194 9.32 -12.12 23.99
N PHE A 195 9.11 -10.82 24.18
CA PHE A 195 9.85 -9.79 23.46
C PHE A 195 11.37 -9.85 23.70
N GLN A 196 11.80 -10.18 24.93
CA GLN A 196 13.22 -10.28 25.23
C GLN A 196 13.89 -11.46 24.51
N LYS A 197 13.15 -12.57 24.35
CA LYS A 197 13.62 -13.71 23.55
C LYS A 197 13.65 -13.36 22.05
N LEU A 198 12.65 -12.62 21.56
CA LEU A 198 12.65 -12.14 20.17
C LEU A 198 13.88 -11.27 19.89
N ILE A 199 14.19 -10.29 20.76
CA ILE A 199 15.37 -9.43 20.59
C ILE A 199 16.66 -10.25 20.57
N LYS A 200 16.85 -11.19 21.53
CA LYS A 200 18.02 -12.06 21.54
C LYS A 200 18.14 -12.94 20.29
N LEU A 201 17.00 -13.33 19.72
CA LEU A 201 16.98 -14.10 18.49
C LEU A 201 17.43 -13.23 17.30
N LEU A 202 16.91 -12.03 17.19
CA LEU A 202 17.28 -11.07 16.14
C LEU A 202 18.75 -10.62 16.28
N GLU A 203 19.26 -10.42 17.49
CA GLU A 203 20.67 -10.07 17.74
C GLU A 203 21.64 -11.14 17.22
N ARG A 204 21.29 -12.43 17.31
CA ARG A 204 22.11 -13.53 16.74
C ARG A 204 22.23 -13.44 15.21
N HIS A 205 21.24 -12.87 14.56
CA HIS A 205 21.25 -12.64 13.11
C HIS A 205 21.87 -11.28 12.77
N ALA A 206 21.86 -10.31 13.68
CA ALA A 206 22.36 -8.96 13.47
C ALA A 206 23.85 -8.91 13.14
N ASP A 207 24.66 -9.79 13.75
CA ASP A 207 26.11 -9.90 13.48
C ASP A 207 26.38 -10.40 12.04
N ILE A 208 25.44 -11.15 11.48
CA ILE A 208 25.51 -11.71 10.13
C ILE A 208 25.04 -10.68 9.09
N ILE A 209 24.08 -9.84 9.45
CA ILE A 209 23.44 -8.83 8.58
C ILE A 209 24.36 -7.63 8.27
N GLY A 210 25.57 -7.60 8.81
CA GLY A 210 26.55 -6.55 8.56
C GLY A 210 26.40 -5.33 9.46
N THR A 211 27.53 -4.70 9.75
CA THR A 211 27.62 -3.43 10.49
C THR A 211 27.14 -2.29 9.60
N ARG A 212 26.43 -1.36 10.22
CA ARG A 212 26.02 -0.05 9.69
C ARG A 212 27.11 0.51 8.76
N MET A 213 26.89 0.50 7.45
CA MET A 213 27.68 1.36 6.58
C MET A 213 27.41 2.80 7.04
N LYS A 214 28.45 3.55 7.38
CA LYS A 214 28.31 4.98 7.62
C LYS A 214 27.76 5.57 6.33
N SER A 215 26.47 5.77 6.29
CA SER A 215 25.83 6.54 5.23
C SER A 215 26.24 7.99 5.45
N ASP A 216 27.08 8.54 4.60
CA ASP A 216 27.31 9.99 4.52
C ASP A 216 26.08 10.74 3.99
N GLU A 217 24.98 10.03 3.73
CA GLU A 217 23.69 10.59 3.43
C GLU A 217 22.62 9.88 4.24
N LYS A 218 22.19 10.49 5.34
CA LYS A 218 20.81 10.35 5.78
C LYS A 218 19.98 10.82 4.59
N ALA A 219 19.27 9.89 3.92
CA ALA A 219 18.17 10.34 3.08
C ALA A 219 17.32 11.28 3.95
N PRO A 220 17.16 12.55 3.58
CA PRO A 220 16.43 13.47 4.40
C PRO A 220 15.06 12.89 4.59
N ILE A 221 14.65 12.69 5.84
CA ILE A 221 13.24 12.75 6.20
C ILE A 221 12.92 14.22 5.96
N SER A 222 12.68 14.58 4.70
CA SER A 222 12.18 15.90 4.40
C SER A 222 10.78 15.91 5.03
N SER A 223 10.66 16.63 6.13
CA SER A 223 9.40 17.16 6.56
C SER A 223 8.87 17.93 5.34
N GLY A 224 7.97 17.29 4.59
CA GLY A 224 7.46 17.80 3.33
C GLY A 224 6.94 19.21 3.55
N SER A 225 7.59 20.17 2.95
CA SER A 225 7.00 21.47 2.76
C SER A 225 5.81 21.28 1.82
N THR A 226 4.68 21.82 2.21
CA THR A 226 3.43 21.90 1.45
C THR A 226 3.58 22.54 0.06
N ASP A 227 4.76 22.96 -0.32
CA ASP A 227 5.04 23.74 -1.53
C ASP A 227 5.47 22.89 -2.76
N LEU A 228 5.66 21.56 -2.59
CA LEU A 228 6.00 20.67 -3.72
C LEU A 228 4.79 20.36 -4.64
N PHE A 229 3.59 20.72 -4.24
CA PHE A 229 2.36 20.51 -5.03
C PHE A 229 2.29 21.36 -6.31
N GLU A 230 3.07 22.44 -6.41
CA GLU A 230 2.97 23.40 -7.52
C GLU A 230 3.90 23.10 -8.70
N THR A 231 4.81 22.12 -8.60
CA THR A 231 5.83 21.90 -9.64
C THR A 231 5.53 20.79 -10.64
N TYR A 232 4.47 20.01 -10.44
CA TYR A 232 4.10 18.96 -11.38
C TYR A 232 3.05 19.47 -12.36
N THR A 233 3.36 19.41 -13.64
CA THR A 233 2.48 19.86 -14.72
C THR A 233 1.15 19.11 -14.66
N ASP A 234 0.07 19.87 -14.57
CA ASP A 234 -1.28 19.42 -14.85
C ASP A 234 -1.27 18.77 -16.26
N PRO A 235 -1.82 17.55 -16.45
CA PRO A 235 -1.90 16.90 -17.75
C PRO A 235 -2.73 17.67 -18.79
N GLY A 236 -3.30 18.82 -18.45
CA GLY A 236 -3.93 19.78 -19.38
C GLY A 236 -5.30 19.39 -19.92
N GLU A 237 -5.60 18.10 -20.00
CA GLU A 237 -6.94 17.58 -20.34
C GLU A 237 -7.51 16.83 -19.13
N HIS A 238 -8.74 17.20 -18.74
CA HIS A 238 -9.40 16.59 -17.58
C HIS A 238 -10.04 15.21 -17.85
N THR A 239 -10.07 14.77 -19.12
CA THR A 239 -10.65 13.48 -19.51
C THR A 239 -9.80 12.78 -20.54
N HIS A 240 -9.33 11.59 -20.18
CA HIS A 240 -8.51 10.72 -21.02
C HIS A 240 -9.27 9.47 -21.39
N ILE A 241 -9.39 9.17 -22.68
CA ILE A 241 -10.09 8.00 -23.20
C ILE A 241 -9.06 7.07 -23.86
N VAL A 242 -9.02 5.83 -23.40
CA VAL A 242 -8.13 4.80 -23.93
C VAL A 242 -8.97 3.67 -24.51
N GLN A 243 -8.78 3.38 -25.80
CA GLN A 243 -9.49 2.29 -26.49
C GLN A 243 -8.84 0.93 -26.12
N ARG A 244 -9.55 0.13 -25.35
CA ARG A 244 -9.11 -1.21 -24.89
C ARG A 244 -10.01 -2.34 -25.39
N ASN A 245 -11.07 -2.02 -26.16
CA ASN A 245 -12.06 -2.98 -26.65
C ASN A 245 -12.63 -3.87 -25.55
N THR A 246 -12.92 -3.30 -24.39
CA THR A 246 -13.47 -3.99 -23.23
C THR A 246 -14.96 -4.24 -23.37
N HIS A 247 -15.48 -5.27 -22.71
CA HIS A 247 -16.93 -5.59 -22.69
C HIS A 247 -17.76 -4.49 -22.01
N GLN A 248 -17.17 -3.84 -20.99
CA GLN A 248 -17.74 -2.73 -20.26
C GLN A 248 -16.75 -1.57 -20.25
N ALA A 249 -17.25 -0.36 -20.19
CA ALA A 249 -16.40 0.78 -19.90
C ALA A 249 -15.95 0.74 -18.43
N HIS A 250 -14.66 0.96 -18.19
CA HIS A 250 -14.11 1.15 -16.86
C HIS A 250 -13.74 2.62 -16.70
N VAL A 251 -14.13 3.22 -15.59
CA VAL A 251 -13.97 4.66 -15.37
C VAL A 251 -13.33 4.91 -14.01
N MET A 252 -12.26 5.70 -14.02
CA MET A 252 -11.67 6.29 -12.81
C MET A 252 -11.83 7.81 -12.85
N LEU A 253 -12.25 8.39 -11.73
CA LEU A 253 -12.38 9.84 -11.52
C LEU A 253 -11.77 10.20 -10.16
N GLY A 254 -10.92 11.21 -10.09
CA GLY A 254 -10.35 11.64 -8.81
C GLY A 254 -9.23 12.67 -8.98
N CYS A 255 -8.39 12.80 -7.98
CA CYS A 255 -7.30 13.78 -7.96
C CYS A 255 -6.19 13.43 -6.97
N ARG A 256 -5.07 14.16 -7.05
CA ARG A 256 -4.06 14.16 -6.00
C ARG A 256 -4.62 14.78 -4.72
N THR A 257 -4.24 14.21 -3.59
CA THR A 257 -4.74 14.62 -2.28
C THR A 257 -3.61 14.72 -1.23
N PHE A 258 -3.96 14.45 0.01
CA PHE A 258 -3.13 14.72 1.17
C PHE A 258 -2.15 13.58 1.48
N CYS A 259 -0.93 13.93 1.82
CA CYS A 259 0.05 13.01 2.37
C CYS A 259 -0.40 12.47 3.74
N PHE A 260 0.32 11.48 4.24
CA PHE A 260 -0.05 10.77 5.46
C PHE A 260 -0.16 11.66 6.71
N ASP A 261 0.75 12.63 6.87
CA ASP A 261 0.78 13.50 8.06
C ASP A 261 -0.16 14.72 7.97
N ASP A 262 -0.86 14.92 6.85
CA ASP A 262 -1.80 16.02 6.67
C ASP A 262 -3.08 15.81 7.50
N LYS A 263 -3.44 16.82 8.29
CA LYS A 263 -4.65 16.79 9.14
C LYS A 263 -5.95 16.65 8.35
N ARG A 264 -5.96 17.04 7.06
CA ARG A 264 -7.12 16.94 6.17
C ARG A 264 -7.38 15.51 5.69
N ARG A 265 -6.41 14.61 5.86
CA ARG A 265 -6.54 13.20 5.50
C ARG A 265 -7.70 12.50 6.22
N LEU A 266 -7.86 12.74 7.52
CA LEU A 266 -8.90 12.08 8.30
C LEU A 266 -10.33 12.54 7.94
N PRO A 267 -10.62 13.86 7.78
CA PRO A 267 -11.88 14.28 7.17
C PRO A 267 -12.14 13.67 5.78
N LEU A 268 -11.11 13.60 4.92
CA LEU A 268 -11.25 12.95 3.61
C LEU A 268 -11.57 11.46 3.73
N TYR A 269 -10.97 10.76 4.68
CA TYR A 269 -11.26 9.35 4.95
C TYR A 269 -12.73 9.12 5.32
N LEU A 270 -13.32 10.00 6.14
CA LEU A 270 -14.75 9.94 6.48
C LEU A 270 -15.62 10.27 5.25
N LEU A 271 -15.25 11.26 4.44
CA LEU A 271 -15.95 11.60 3.18
C LEU A 271 -15.90 10.42 2.18
N ASN A 272 -14.73 9.81 2.03
CA ASN A 272 -14.55 8.62 1.19
C ASN A 272 -15.49 7.49 1.62
N ASN A 273 -15.56 7.23 2.92
CA ASN A 273 -16.47 6.20 3.44
C ASN A 273 -17.94 6.50 3.19
N ILE A 274 -18.36 7.77 3.28
CA ILE A 274 -19.73 8.21 2.97
C ILE A 274 -20.06 8.04 1.48
N LEU A 275 -19.06 8.34 0.61
CA LEU A 275 -19.24 8.31 -0.85
C LEU A 275 -19.33 6.88 -1.39
N GLY A 276 -18.27 6.12 -1.24
CA GLY A 276 -18.12 4.82 -1.87
C GLY A 276 -17.36 3.81 -1.01
N GLY A 277 -17.44 3.94 0.33
CA GLY A 277 -16.91 2.94 1.26
C GLY A 277 -17.64 1.59 1.16
N PRO A 278 -17.24 0.57 1.95
CA PRO A 278 -17.72 -0.82 1.81
C PRO A 278 -19.20 -1.01 2.20
N GLY A 279 -19.85 0.00 2.74
CA GLY A 279 -21.27 -0.08 3.12
C GLY A 279 -22.19 -0.02 1.91
N MET A 280 -23.20 -0.90 1.85
CA MET A 280 -24.23 -0.87 0.80
C MET A 280 -25.03 0.44 0.78
N ASN A 281 -25.03 1.19 1.88
CA ASN A 281 -25.64 2.51 2.02
C ASN A 281 -24.75 3.66 1.57
N ALA A 282 -23.57 3.39 1.03
CA ALA A 282 -22.69 4.41 0.46
C ALA A 282 -23.41 5.17 -0.66
N ARG A 283 -23.22 6.50 -0.74
CA ARG A 283 -23.99 7.37 -1.63
C ARG A 283 -23.89 6.97 -3.10
N LEU A 284 -22.69 6.63 -3.56
CA LEU A 284 -22.48 6.20 -4.95
C LEU A 284 -23.14 4.85 -5.22
N ASN A 285 -23.06 3.89 -4.29
CA ASN A 285 -23.75 2.62 -4.43
C ASN A 285 -25.26 2.82 -4.53
N LEU A 286 -25.84 3.63 -3.65
CA LEU A 286 -27.27 3.96 -3.70
C LEU A 286 -27.67 4.70 -4.99
N SER A 287 -26.81 5.61 -5.47
CA SER A 287 -27.10 6.44 -6.64
C SER A 287 -26.96 5.67 -7.95
N LEU A 288 -25.84 4.97 -8.16
CA LEU A 288 -25.53 4.34 -9.45
C LEU A 288 -26.11 2.92 -9.54
N ARG A 289 -26.00 2.13 -8.46
CA ARG A 289 -26.39 0.74 -8.46
C ARG A 289 -27.85 0.56 -8.04
N GLU A 290 -28.21 0.90 -6.79
CA GLU A 290 -29.50 0.52 -6.21
C GLU A 290 -30.68 1.24 -6.88
N ARG A 291 -30.56 2.54 -7.18
CA ARG A 291 -31.67 3.33 -7.74
C ARG A 291 -31.72 3.31 -9.26
N ASN A 292 -30.58 3.17 -9.92
CA ASN A 292 -30.49 3.31 -11.36
C ASN A 292 -30.04 2.04 -12.09
N GLY A 293 -29.44 1.04 -11.40
CA GLY A 293 -29.02 -0.24 -12.00
C GLY A 293 -27.97 -0.09 -13.10
N LEU A 294 -27.12 0.94 -13.03
CA LEU A 294 -26.17 1.28 -14.10
C LEU A 294 -24.82 0.56 -13.95
N VAL A 295 -24.47 0.17 -12.73
CA VAL A 295 -23.18 -0.40 -12.40
C VAL A 295 -23.36 -1.64 -11.52
N TYR A 296 -22.46 -2.61 -11.66
CA TYR A 296 -22.38 -3.72 -10.72
C TYR A 296 -21.47 -3.35 -9.53
N THR A 297 -20.36 -2.71 -9.81
CA THR A 297 -19.39 -2.25 -8.81
C THR A 297 -19.19 -0.75 -8.93
N VAL A 298 -19.22 -0.06 -7.79
CA VAL A 298 -18.79 1.32 -7.65
C VAL A 298 -18.15 1.48 -6.26
N GLU A 299 -16.98 2.06 -6.23
CA GLU A 299 -16.27 2.30 -4.99
C GLU A 299 -15.49 3.62 -5.02
N SER A 300 -15.19 4.16 -3.87
CA SER A 300 -14.19 5.22 -3.74
C SER A 300 -13.07 4.78 -2.83
N SER A 301 -11.87 5.10 -3.23
CA SER A 301 -10.64 4.73 -2.55
C SER A 301 -9.77 5.96 -2.27
N MET A 302 -8.85 5.82 -1.33
CA MET A 302 -7.80 6.79 -1.09
C MET A 302 -6.53 6.10 -0.64
N ALA A 303 -5.40 6.56 -1.16
CA ALA A 303 -4.08 6.21 -0.66
C ALA A 303 -3.34 7.49 -0.24
N SER A 304 -2.54 7.36 0.81
CA SER A 304 -1.67 8.46 1.26
C SER A 304 -0.24 7.97 1.28
N TYR A 305 0.60 8.68 0.57
CA TYR A 305 2.03 8.46 0.44
C TYR A 305 2.80 9.41 1.36
N HIS A 306 4.11 9.35 1.32
CA HIS A 306 4.96 10.16 2.19
C HIS A 306 4.79 11.67 1.95
N ASP A 307 4.69 12.10 0.70
CA ASP A 307 4.66 13.50 0.28
C ASP A 307 3.35 13.92 -0.39
N THR A 308 2.50 12.98 -0.78
CA THR A 308 1.25 13.21 -1.52
C THR A 308 0.20 12.17 -1.18
N GLY A 309 -0.90 12.14 -1.91
CA GLY A 309 -1.93 11.11 -1.85
C GLY A 309 -2.79 11.11 -3.10
N VAL A 310 -3.66 10.14 -3.21
CA VAL A 310 -4.68 10.02 -4.24
C VAL A 310 -6.04 9.74 -3.61
N TRP A 311 -7.08 10.32 -4.17
CA TRP A 311 -8.46 9.94 -3.95
C TRP A 311 -9.10 9.68 -5.31
N SER A 312 -9.88 8.60 -5.41
CA SER A 312 -10.54 8.23 -6.66
C SER A 312 -11.87 7.52 -6.45
N VAL A 313 -12.70 7.56 -7.48
CA VAL A 313 -13.92 6.76 -7.65
C VAL A 313 -13.71 5.87 -8.86
N TYR A 314 -13.96 4.57 -8.69
CA TYR A 314 -14.00 3.60 -9.78
C TYR A 314 -15.43 3.10 -9.99
N PHE A 315 -15.84 2.88 -11.24
CA PHE A 315 -17.02 2.11 -11.60
C PHE A 315 -16.88 1.47 -12.98
N GLY A 316 -17.55 0.30 -13.14
CA GLY A 316 -17.73 -0.36 -14.43
C GLY A 316 -19.18 -0.25 -14.87
N CYS A 317 -19.45 0.14 -16.14
CA CYS A 317 -20.79 0.29 -16.69
C CYS A 317 -20.82 -0.03 -18.20
N ASP A 318 -22.00 -0.08 -18.78
CA ASP A 318 -22.14 -0.14 -20.23
C ASP A 318 -21.61 1.14 -20.89
N HIS A 319 -21.00 1.03 -22.08
CA HIS A 319 -20.38 2.16 -22.78
C HIS A 319 -21.32 3.35 -22.98
N HIS A 320 -22.61 3.07 -23.26
CA HIS A 320 -23.63 4.14 -23.47
C HIS A 320 -24.04 4.85 -22.17
N ASP A 321 -23.76 4.29 -21.01
CA ASP A 321 -24.13 4.83 -19.69
C ASP A 321 -23.03 5.65 -19.02
N VAL A 322 -21.79 5.67 -19.54
CA VAL A 322 -20.65 6.40 -18.98
C VAL A 322 -21.01 7.85 -18.60
N LYS A 323 -21.57 8.60 -19.55
CA LYS A 323 -21.96 10.01 -19.33
C LYS A 323 -23.04 10.16 -18.24
N ARG A 324 -23.92 9.18 -18.11
CA ARG A 324 -24.97 9.19 -17.08
C ARG A 324 -24.39 8.88 -15.72
N CYS A 325 -23.49 7.91 -15.63
CA CYS A 325 -22.78 7.57 -14.40
C CYS A 325 -21.95 8.74 -13.90
N LEU A 326 -21.12 9.35 -14.75
CA LEU A 326 -20.34 10.52 -14.40
C LEU A 326 -21.18 11.68 -13.85
N ARG A 327 -22.32 11.98 -14.49
CA ARG A 327 -23.26 12.99 -13.97
C ARG A 327 -23.78 12.68 -12.57
N LEU A 328 -24.07 11.41 -12.29
CA LEU A 328 -24.53 10.98 -10.96
C LEU A 328 -23.40 11.06 -9.92
N VAL A 329 -22.17 10.70 -10.29
CA VAL A 329 -20.99 10.89 -9.43
C VAL A 329 -20.83 12.37 -9.09
N HIS A 330 -20.71 13.22 -10.10
CA HIS A 330 -20.59 14.67 -9.88
C HIS A 330 -21.72 15.25 -9.04
N HIS A 331 -22.97 14.78 -9.23
CA HIS A 331 -24.10 15.20 -8.40
C HIS A 331 -23.90 14.88 -6.91
N GLU A 332 -23.38 13.70 -6.59
CA GLU A 332 -23.13 13.36 -5.18
C GLU A 332 -21.92 14.13 -4.60
N LEU A 333 -20.89 14.43 -5.42
CA LEU A 333 -19.78 15.31 -5.03
C LEU A 333 -20.27 16.74 -4.76
N ASP A 334 -21.07 17.31 -5.65
CA ASP A 334 -21.65 18.65 -5.51
C ASP A 334 -22.48 18.77 -4.24
N ARG A 335 -23.26 17.75 -3.90
CA ARG A 335 -24.06 17.74 -2.66
C ARG A 335 -23.19 17.83 -1.40
N LEU A 336 -22.00 17.27 -1.41
CA LEU A 336 -21.03 17.35 -0.30
C LEU A 336 -20.33 18.71 -0.24
N MET A 337 -20.11 19.36 -1.38
CA MET A 337 -19.48 20.69 -1.48
C MET A 337 -20.43 21.85 -1.14
N GLN A 338 -21.73 21.66 -1.40
CA GLN A 338 -22.71 22.76 -1.24
C GLN A 338 -23.19 22.96 0.19
N ARG A 339 -23.31 21.90 0.97
CA ARG A 339 -23.90 21.95 2.31
C ARG A 339 -23.16 21.07 3.31
N PRO A 340 -22.94 21.58 4.53
CA PRO A 340 -22.40 20.74 5.60
C PRO A 340 -23.38 19.61 5.92
N LEU A 341 -22.84 18.49 6.38
CA LEU A 341 -23.65 17.40 6.89
C LEU A 341 -24.47 17.87 8.11
N SER A 342 -25.73 17.44 8.19
CA SER A 342 -26.50 17.65 9.43
C SER A 342 -25.84 16.88 10.59
N GLN A 343 -26.13 17.31 11.82
CA GLN A 343 -25.59 16.63 13.01
C GLN A 343 -25.88 15.13 13.03
N ARG A 344 -27.08 14.73 12.60
CA ARG A 344 -27.46 13.31 12.51
C ARG A 344 -26.63 12.58 11.45
N GLN A 345 -26.49 13.15 10.25
CA GLN A 345 -25.70 12.52 9.17
C GLN A 345 -24.24 12.36 9.58
N LEU A 346 -23.65 13.38 10.20
CA LEU A 346 -22.27 13.34 10.70
C LEU A 346 -22.12 12.27 11.80
N HIS A 347 -23.07 12.23 12.75
CA HIS A 347 -23.06 11.22 13.81
C HIS A 347 -23.12 9.80 13.23
N ASP A 348 -24.11 9.53 12.36
CA ASP A 348 -24.30 8.22 11.77
C ASP A 348 -23.07 7.76 10.95
N ALA A 349 -22.46 8.68 10.17
CA ALA A 349 -21.25 8.40 9.40
C ALA A 349 -20.04 8.06 10.30
N LYS A 350 -19.85 8.80 11.41
CA LYS A 350 -18.81 8.49 12.39
C LYS A 350 -19.01 7.13 13.04
N GLN A 351 -20.24 6.80 13.46
CA GLN A 351 -20.55 5.50 14.05
C GLN A 351 -20.27 4.36 13.07
N GLN A 352 -20.69 4.52 11.81
CA GLN A 352 -20.44 3.54 10.75
C GLN A 352 -18.93 3.32 10.53
N LEU A 353 -18.16 4.39 10.38
CA LEU A 353 -16.72 4.30 10.17
C LEU A 353 -16.01 3.64 11.36
N LYS A 354 -16.37 4.03 12.59
CA LYS A 354 -15.80 3.44 13.82
C LYS A 354 -16.10 1.94 13.91
N GLY A 355 -17.32 1.52 13.60
CA GLY A 355 -17.70 0.12 13.55
C GLY A 355 -16.89 -0.68 12.51
N GLN A 356 -16.73 -0.12 11.31
CA GLN A 356 -15.94 -0.74 10.24
C GLN A 356 -14.45 -0.86 10.60
N ILE A 357 -13.87 0.17 11.24
CA ILE A 357 -12.49 0.10 11.75
C ILE A 357 -12.35 -1.00 12.80
N ALA A 358 -13.29 -1.10 13.75
CA ALA A 358 -13.26 -2.14 14.77
C ALA A 358 -13.33 -3.55 14.16
N ILE A 359 -14.22 -3.77 13.17
CA ILE A 359 -14.33 -5.04 12.45
C ILE A 359 -13.05 -5.35 11.66
N ALA A 360 -12.47 -4.34 11.00
CA ALA A 360 -11.23 -4.52 10.24
C ALA A 360 -10.04 -4.91 11.15
N CYS A 361 -10.01 -4.42 12.40
CA CYS A 361 -8.97 -4.79 13.36
C CYS A 361 -9.04 -6.26 13.79
N ASP A 362 -10.15 -6.97 13.58
CA ASP A 362 -10.26 -8.41 13.83
C ASP A 362 -9.53 -9.25 12.76
N ASN A 363 -9.27 -8.69 11.57
CA ASN A 363 -8.35 -9.31 10.62
C ASN A 363 -6.91 -9.11 11.11
N ARG A 364 -6.39 -10.13 11.78
CA ARG A 364 -5.11 -10.06 12.50
C ARG A 364 -3.92 -9.89 11.57
N GLU A 365 -3.96 -10.53 10.41
CA GLU A 365 -2.90 -10.42 9.39
C GLU A 365 -2.82 -8.99 8.87
N GLN A 366 -3.94 -8.45 8.39
CA GLN A 366 -4.00 -7.08 7.90
C GLN A 366 -3.60 -6.08 8.99
N TYR A 367 -4.02 -6.32 10.23
CA TYR A 367 -3.67 -5.45 11.34
C TYR A 367 -2.16 -5.46 11.64
N ALA A 368 -1.50 -6.63 11.55
CA ALA A 368 -0.05 -6.75 11.67
C ALA A 368 0.70 -5.97 10.58
N LEU A 369 0.22 -6.07 9.33
CA LEU A 369 0.77 -5.32 8.18
C LEU A 369 0.55 -3.80 8.32
N ASP A 370 -0.58 -3.38 8.83
CA ASP A 370 -0.87 -1.96 9.12
C ASP A 370 0.06 -1.39 10.21
N ILE A 371 0.35 -2.20 11.26
CA ILE A 371 1.35 -1.85 12.29
C ILE A 371 2.72 -1.68 11.64
N ALA A 372 3.10 -2.65 10.80
CA ALA A 372 4.37 -2.62 10.08
C ALA A 372 4.50 -1.35 9.24
N LYS A 373 3.49 -1.05 8.41
CA LYS A 373 3.48 0.14 7.55
C LYS A 373 3.59 1.43 8.36
N SER A 374 2.80 1.58 9.43
CA SER A 374 2.85 2.76 10.30
C SER A 374 4.23 2.95 10.93
N TYR A 375 4.82 1.88 11.44
CA TYR A 375 6.11 1.96 12.10
C TYR A 375 7.28 2.13 11.13
N LEU A 376 7.21 1.50 9.96
CA LEU A 376 8.22 1.61 8.89
C LEU A 376 8.37 3.06 8.40
N HIS A 377 7.25 3.66 8.00
CA HIS A 377 7.27 4.97 7.33
C HIS A 377 7.32 6.14 8.32
N TYR A 378 6.64 6.01 9.47
CA TYR A 378 6.41 7.16 10.36
C TYR A 378 7.02 6.97 11.75
N GLY A 379 7.54 5.78 12.08
CA GLY A 379 8.03 5.47 13.42
C GLY A 379 6.95 5.56 14.49
N LYS A 380 5.68 5.50 14.10
CA LYS A 380 4.52 5.66 14.99
C LYS A 380 3.84 4.33 15.24
N GLU A 381 3.52 4.07 16.49
CA GLU A 381 2.64 2.99 16.90
C GLU A 381 1.22 3.29 16.41
N ARG A 382 0.48 2.26 16.00
CA ARG A 382 -0.91 2.40 15.58
C ARG A 382 -1.80 2.47 16.82
N ASP A 383 -2.32 3.64 17.12
CA ASP A 383 -3.23 3.90 18.25
C ASP A 383 -4.67 4.01 17.73
N ILE A 384 -5.44 2.93 17.89
CA ILE A 384 -6.85 2.88 17.46
C ILE A 384 -7.72 3.76 18.37
N ASP A 385 -7.46 3.81 19.67
CA ASP A 385 -8.24 4.62 20.60
C ASP A 385 -8.11 6.12 20.24
N LEU A 386 -6.87 6.55 19.93
CA LEU A 386 -6.60 7.90 19.46
C LEU A 386 -7.30 8.18 18.11
N LEU A 387 -7.24 7.25 17.17
CA LEU A 387 -7.93 7.39 15.88
C LEU A 387 -9.44 7.55 16.07
N LEU A 388 -10.07 6.74 16.91
CA LEU A 388 -11.51 6.83 17.20
C LEU A 388 -11.86 8.16 17.86
N GLN A 389 -11.04 8.67 18.78
CA GLN A 389 -11.20 10.00 19.39
C GLN A 389 -11.09 11.12 18.33
N GLN A 390 -10.12 11.01 17.41
CA GLN A 390 -9.97 11.99 16.33
C GLN A 390 -11.19 11.97 15.38
N ILE A 391 -11.76 10.80 15.07
CA ILE A 391 -13.00 10.68 14.29
C ILE A 391 -14.15 11.35 15.03
N ASP A 392 -14.28 11.14 16.35
CA ASP A 392 -15.33 11.79 17.16
C ASP A 392 -15.18 13.32 17.18
N ALA A 393 -13.97 13.83 17.09
CA ALA A 393 -13.69 15.27 17.09
C ALA A 393 -13.96 15.96 15.73
N LEU A 394 -14.14 15.21 14.61
CA LEU A 394 -14.42 15.81 13.30
C LEU A 394 -15.68 16.65 13.30
N THR A 395 -15.68 17.77 12.60
CA THR A 395 -16.83 18.67 12.44
C THR A 395 -17.37 18.66 11.01
N ALA A 396 -18.63 19.05 10.85
CA ALA A 396 -19.26 19.15 9.53
C ALA A 396 -18.57 20.21 8.65
N ASP A 397 -18.06 21.27 9.24
CA ASP A 397 -17.34 22.33 8.53
C ASP A 397 -15.98 21.84 8.00
N GLN A 398 -15.24 21.08 8.81
CA GLN A 398 -14.00 20.44 8.33
C GLN A 398 -14.22 19.52 7.13
N LEU A 399 -15.31 18.73 7.15
CA LEU A 399 -15.67 17.87 6.04
C LEU A 399 -16.04 18.71 4.81
N LEU A 400 -16.81 19.78 4.98
CA LEU A 400 -17.20 20.68 3.90
C LEU A 400 -15.98 21.35 3.24
N ASP A 401 -15.04 21.85 4.05
CA ASP A 401 -13.82 22.47 3.54
C ASP A 401 -12.95 21.48 2.74
N VAL A 402 -12.81 20.27 3.27
CA VAL A 402 -12.06 19.20 2.57
C VAL A 402 -12.80 18.74 1.32
N ALA A 403 -14.13 18.62 1.35
CA ALA A 403 -14.91 18.29 0.16
C ALA A 403 -14.74 19.33 -0.94
N ARG A 404 -14.83 20.62 -0.61
CA ARG A 404 -14.62 21.72 -1.56
C ARG A 404 -13.23 21.73 -2.19
N TYR A 405 -12.21 21.39 -1.41
CA TYR A 405 -10.84 21.31 -1.91
C TYR A 405 -10.62 20.09 -2.79
N THR A 406 -11.09 18.92 -2.35
CA THR A 406 -10.79 17.64 -3.03
C THR A 406 -11.66 17.43 -4.26
N PHE A 407 -12.95 17.80 -4.18
CA PHE A 407 -13.93 17.52 -5.24
C PHE A 407 -14.13 18.70 -6.19
N ASP A 408 -13.27 19.72 -6.13
CA ASP A 408 -13.27 20.83 -7.08
C ASP A 408 -13.13 20.28 -8.50
N PRO A 409 -14.06 20.59 -9.42
CA PRO A 409 -14.01 20.11 -10.81
C PRO A 409 -12.69 20.42 -11.54
N GLU A 410 -12.04 21.54 -11.21
CA GLU A 410 -10.75 21.95 -11.79
C GLU A 410 -9.58 21.02 -11.37
N ARG A 411 -9.75 20.20 -10.33
CA ARG A 411 -8.76 19.28 -9.83
C ARG A 411 -8.98 17.83 -10.28
N LEU A 412 -10.21 17.53 -10.72
CA LEU A 412 -10.59 16.15 -11.05
C LEU A 412 -10.08 15.76 -12.43
N GLN A 413 -9.45 14.61 -12.50
CA GLN A 413 -9.04 13.93 -13.72
C GLN A 413 -9.90 12.69 -13.92
N THR A 414 -10.22 12.36 -15.15
CA THR A 414 -11.03 11.19 -15.52
C THR A 414 -10.25 10.33 -16.50
N LEU A 415 -10.13 9.04 -16.23
CA LEU A 415 -9.62 8.03 -17.16
C LEU A 415 -10.76 7.07 -17.53
N ILE A 416 -10.95 6.82 -18.81
CA ILE A 416 -12.00 5.94 -19.33
C ILE A 416 -11.36 4.90 -20.25
N TYR A 417 -11.59 3.62 -19.97
CA TYR A 417 -11.36 2.52 -20.90
C TYR A 417 -12.66 2.19 -21.65
N GLU A 418 -12.58 2.20 -22.98
CA GLU A 418 -13.69 1.85 -23.90
C GLU A 418 -13.32 0.71 -24.84
#